data_6e675c00ff125609de2bdd52caa97dc2
#
_entry.id   6e675c00ff125609de2bdd52caa97dc2
#
_cell.length_a   1.000
_cell.length_b   1.000
_cell.length_c   1.000
_cell.angle_alpha   90.00
_cell.angle_beta   90.00
_cell.angle_gamma   90.00
#
_symmetry.space_group_name_H-M   'P 1'
#
loop_
_entity.id
_entity.type
_entity.pdbx_description
1 polymer ?
#
loop_
_entity_poly.entity_id
_entity_poly.type
_entity_poly.pdbx_seq_one_letter_code
_entity_poly.pdbx_strand_id
1 'polypeptide(L)'
;VESVYFYAFSTENWKRPAEEVGAIMRLFGEYLIKGFDYKNRNIRICFMGDRTALDPKLQKLMNELETDSASKTGLTINIAINYGGRPEIVRAAQSLAAKAAAGELKPEDITEEALSAQMYTAGQKDPDFILRPSGEKRLSNFMLWQAAYSELVEMDVLWPDFTRDDLDAAIMEFNRRSRRFGGL
;
A
#
# COMPACT_ATOMS: atom_id res chain seq x y z
N VAL A 1 15.50 5.12 -2.19
CA VAL A 1 14.13 4.62 -1.93
C VAL A 1 14.05 3.21 -2.48
N GLU A 2 13.69 2.24 -1.63
CA GLU A 2 13.55 0.82 -2.03
C GLU A 2 12.09 0.50 -2.40
N SER A 3 11.13 1.05 -1.66
CA SER A 3 9.70 0.83 -1.88
C SER A 3 8.90 2.11 -1.74
N VAL A 4 7.83 2.23 -2.53
CA VAL A 4 6.84 3.31 -2.44
C VAL A 4 5.45 2.70 -2.40
N TYR A 5 4.57 3.25 -1.58
CA TYR A 5 3.19 2.78 -1.39
C TYR A 5 2.22 3.90 -1.75
N PHE A 6 1.37 3.68 -2.76
CA PHE A 6 0.35 4.64 -3.19
C PHE A 6 -1.03 4.21 -2.75
N TYR A 7 -1.76 5.09 -2.07
CA TYR A 7 -3.16 4.88 -1.70
C TYR A 7 -4.08 5.35 -2.82
N ALA A 8 -4.34 4.47 -3.79
CA ALA A 8 -5.11 4.82 -4.98
C ALA A 8 -6.63 4.83 -4.73
N PHE A 9 -7.17 3.85 -3.96
CA PHE A 9 -8.60 3.74 -3.68
C PHE A 9 -8.85 2.97 -2.38
N SER A 10 -9.52 3.61 -1.42
CA SER A 10 -9.86 2.98 -0.14
C SER A 10 -11.18 2.22 -0.19
N THR A 11 -11.37 1.28 0.74
CA THR A 11 -12.66 0.58 0.93
C THR A 11 -13.80 1.55 1.23
N GLU A 12 -13.54 2.69 1.86
CA GLU A 12 -14.52 3.72 2.16
C GLU A 12 -14.97 4.50 0.91
N ASN A 13 -14.15 4.52 -0.14
CA ASN A 13 -14.47 5.26 -1.38
C ASN A 13 -15.63 4.66 -2.17
N TRP A 14 -16.00 3.39 -1.92
CA TRP A 14 -17.22 2.81 -2.51
C TRP A 14 -18.51 3.54 -2.11
N LYS A 15 -18.48 4.33 -1.04
CA LYS A 15 -19.62 5.16 -0.59
C LYS A 15 -19.82 6.42 -1.43
N ARG A 16 -18.87 6.74 -2.32
CA ARG A 16 -18.97 7.88 -3.24
C ARG A 16 -20.02 7.61 -4.33
N PRO A 17 -20.53 8.64 -5.02
CA PRO A 17 -21.44 8.45 -6.15
C PRO A 17 -20.88 7.45 -7.17
N ALA A 18 -21.74 6.57 -7.70
CA ALA A 18 -21.33 5.49 -8.61
C ALA A 18 -20.61 6.02 -9.88
N GLU A 19 -21.00 7.19 -10.35
CA GLU A 19 -20.36 7.85 -11.50
C GLU A 19 -18.91 8.22 -11.19
N GLU A 20 -18.63 8.77 -9.99
CA GLU A 20 -17.29 9.11 -9.53
C GLU A 20 -16.43 7.86 -9.37
N VAL A 21 -16.96 6.82 -8.73
CA VAL A 21 -16.28 5.53 -8.59
C VAL A 21 -15.94 4.94 -9.95
N GLY A 22 -16.90 4.95 -10.90
CA GLY A 22 -16.69 4.48 -12.26
C GLY A 22 -15.61 5.27 -13.00
N ALA A 23 -15.57 6.60 -12.82
CA ALA A 23 -14.53 7.45 -13.42
C ALA A 23 -13.14 7.13 -12.85
N ILE A 24 -13.02 6.97 -11.53
CA ILE A 24 -11.76 6.61 -10.87
C ILE A 24 -11.25 5.25 -11.36
N MET A 25 -12.12 4.23 -11.44
CA MET A 25 -11.73 2.90 -11.91
C MET A 25 -11.30 2.88 -13.37
N ARG A 26 -11.96 3.66 -14.24
CA ARG A 26 -11.53 3.82 -15.64
C ARG A 26 -10.16 4.47 -15.72
N LEU A 27 -9.97 5.59 -15.01
CA LEU A 27 -8.71 6.32 -14.97
C LEU A 27 -7.58 5.42 -14.44
N PHE A 28 -7.84 4.65 -13.38
CA PHE A 28 -6.89 3.69 -12.84
C PHE A 28 -6.49 2.65 -13.90
N GLY A 29 -7.43 2.04 -14.61
CA GLY A 29 -7.15 1.11 -15.70
C GLY A 29 -6.32 1.72 -16.81
N GLU A 30 -6.62 2.96 -17.23
CA GLU A 30 -5.85 3.68 -18.24
C GLU A 30 -4.41 3.95 -17.80
N TYR A 31 -4.21 4.33 -16.53
CA TYR A 31 -2.88 4.54 -15.97
C TYR A 31 -2.06 3.24 -15.89
N LEU A 32 -2.68 2.11 -15.55
CA LEU A 32 -2.01 0.83 -15.54
C LEU A 32 -1.53 0.42 -16.93
N ILE A 33 -2.29 0.76 -17.98
CA ILE A 33 -1.93 0.44 -19.37
C ILE A 33 -0.84 1.38 -19.90
N LYS A 34 -0.92 2.67 -19.59
CA LYS A 34 -0.13 3.73 -20.25
C LYS A 34 0.93 4.36 -19.33
N GLY A 35 0.70 4.32 -18.02
CA GLY A 35 1.41 5.18 -17.06
C GLY A 35 2.77 4.66 -16.60
N PHE A 36 3.04 3.36 -16.73
CA PHE A 36 4.25 2.78 -16.19
C PHE A 36 5.17 2.26 -17.30
N ASP A 37 6.27 2.96 -17.57
CA ASP A 37 7.37 2.43 -18.35
C ASP A 37 8.23 1.45 -17.52
N TYR A 38 7.55 0.49 -16.84
CA TYR A 38 8.20 -0.50 -15.98
C TYR A 38 9.05 -1.50 -16.78
N LYS A 39 8.71 -1.72 -18.06
CA LYS A 39 9.39 -2.70 -18.92
C LYS A 39 10.85 -2.31 -19.15
N ASN A 40 11.11 -1.01 -19.37
CA ASN A 40 12.43 -0.46 -19.61
C ASN A 40 13.16 -0.05 -18.31
N ARG A 41 12.49 -0.15 -17.16
CA ARG A 41 13.05 0.21 -15.85
C ARG A 41 13.07 -1.02 -14.94
N ASN A 42 14.00 -1.02 -13.98
CA ASN A 42 14.06 -2.06 -12.96
C ASN A 42 13.05 -1.74 -11.84
N ILE A 43 11.76 -1.82 -12.19
CA ILE A 43 10.63 -1.51 -11.28
C ILE A 43 9.77 -2.75 -11.13
N ARG A 44 9.54 -3.18 -9.89
CA ARG A 44 8.57 -4.20 -9.50
C ARG A 44 7.26 -3.53 -9.14
N ILE A 45 6.14 -4.08 -9.63
CA ILE A 45 4.79 -3.60 -9.33
C ILE A 45 4.09 -4.64 -8.45
N CYS A 46 3.45 -4.19 -7.38
CA CYS A 46 2.65 -5.00 -6.47
C CYS A 46 1.33 -4.28 -6.19
N PHE A 47 0.27 -5.04 -5.97
CA PHE A 47 -1.03 -4.48 -5.60
C PHE A 47 -1.47 -4.98 -4.23
N MET A 48 -2.00 -4.07 -3.42
CA MET A 48 -2.54 -4.31 -2.09
C MET A 48 -4.04 -4.06 -2.09
N GLY A 49 -4.81 -4.90 -1.42
CA GLY A 49 -6.26 -4.76 -1.28
C GLY A 49 -7.05 -5.96 -1.81
N ASP A 50 -8.35 -5.92 -1.56
CA ASP A 50 -9.26 -6.98 -2.00
C ASP A 50 -9.66 -6.77 -3.46
N ARG A 51 -9.21 -7.68 -4.32
CA ARG A 51 -9.47 -7.63 -5.77
C ARG A 51 -10.84 -8.15 -6.16
N THR A 52 -11.54 -8.87 -5.27
CA THR A 52 -12.78 -9.59 -5.61
C THR A 52 -13.91 -8.66 -6.03
N ALA A 53 -13.92 -7.41 -5.54
CA ALA A 53 -14.89 -6.39 -5.92
C ALA A 53 -14.54 -5.59 -7.19
N LEU A 54 -13.35 -5.83 -7.78
CA LEU A 54 -12.90 -5.12 -8.97
C LEU A 54 -13.37 -5.80 -10.25
N ASP A 55 -13.48 -5.03 -11.33
CA ASP A 55 -13.80 -5.59 -12.66
C ASP A 55 -12.79 -6.69 -13.06
N PRO A 56 -13.24 -7.83 -13.61
CA PRO A 56 -12.34 -8.94 -13.98
C PRO A 56 -11.24 -8.55 -14.98
N LYS A 57 -11.49 -7.59 -15.88
CA LYS A 57 -10.44 -7.10 -16.81
C LYS A 57 -9.36 -6.34 -16.06
N LEU A 58 -9.75 -5.57 -15.03
CA LEU A 58 -8.80 -4.87 -14.19
C LEU A 58 -7.97 -5.86 -13.36
N GLN A 59 -8.61 -6.87 -12.76
CA GLN A 59 -7.91 -7.93 -12.04
C GLN A 59 -6.89 -8.65 -12.93
N LYS A 60 -7.26 -8.97 -14.16
CA LYS A 60 -6.37 -9.60 -15.14
C LYS A 60 -5.16 -8.72 -15.43
N LEU A 61 -5.38 -7.44 -15.71
CA LEU A 61 -4.31 -6.48 -15.98
C LEU A 61 -3.35 -6.34 -14.78
N MET A 62 -3.88 -6.27 -13.56
CA MET A 62 -3.05 -6.24 -12.35
C MET A 62 -2.17 -7.49 -12.23
N ASN A 63 -2.73 -8.68 -12.47
CA ASN A 63 -1.99 -9.93 -12.42
C ASN A 63 -0.89 -10.00 -13.49
N GLU A 64 -1.17 -9.51 -14.70
CA GLU A 64 -0.19 -9.43 -15.78
C GLU A 64 0.99 -8.52 -15.39
N LEU A 65 0.71 -7.33 -14.84
CA LEU A 65 1.72 -6.37 -14.41
C LEU A 65 2.61 -6.92 -13.29
N GLU A 66 2.03 -7.60 -12.29
CA GLU A 66 2.80 -8.25 -11.23
C GLU A 66 3.68 -9.37 -11.78
N THR A 67 3.14 -10.21 -12.66
CA THR A 67 3.88 -11.32 -13.27
C THR A 67 5.03 -10.81 -14.12
N ASP A 68 4.79 -9.83 -14.99
CA ASP A 68 5.80 -9.27 -15.89
C ASP A 68 6.93 -8.56 -15.12
N SER A 69 6.63 -8.00 -13.96
CA SER A 69 7.60 -7.27 -13.14
C SER A 69 8.21 -8.08 -11.98
N ALA A 70 7.78 -9.33 -11.77
CA ALA A 70 8.16 -10.15 -10.62
C ALA A 70 9.68 -10.33 -10.45
N SER A 71 10.42 -10.41 -11.55
CA SER A 71 11.88 -10.58 -11.56
C SER A 71 12.68 -9.28 -11.35
N LYS A 72 12.01 -8.14 -11.29
CA LYS A 72 12.66 -6.84 -11.09
C LYS A 72 13.10 -6.68 -9.63
N THR A 73 14.29 -6.15 -9.44
CA THR A 73 14.96 -6.05 -8.12
C THR A 73 15.24 -4.61 -7.68
N GLY A 74 14.82 -3.64 -8.46
CA GLY A 74 14.99 -2.22 -8.15
C GLY A 74 13.86 -1.68 -7.28
N LEU A 75 13.33 -0.50 -7.63
CA LEU A 75 12.22 0.12 -6.91
C LEU A 75 10.97 -0.78 -6.93
N THR A 76 10.38 -1.04 -5.78
CA THR A 76 9.07 -1.66 -5.68
C THR A 76 7.99 -0.60 -5.53
N ILE A 77 7.01 -0.59 -6.45
CA ILE A 77 5.83 0.25 -6.39
C ILE A 77 4.65 -0.60 -5.93
N ASN A 78 4.11 -0.27 -4.77
CA ASN A 78 2.94 -0.90 -4.19
C ASN A 78 1.72 0.01 -4.37
N ILE A 79 0.66 -0.49 -4.98
CA ILE A 79 -0.55 0.28 -5.26
C ILE A 79 -1.70 -0.29 -4.45
N ALA A 80 -2.18 0.47 -3.48
CA ALA A 80 -3.31 0.10 -2.64
C ALA A 80 -4.63 0.50 -3.32
N ILE A 81 -5.39 -0.50 -3.76
CA ILE A 81 -6.70 -0.34 -4.41
C ILE A 81 -7.72 -1.26 -3.74
N ASN A 82 -8.90 -0.73 -3.47
CA ASN A 82 -9.90 -1.37 -2.61
C ASN A 82 -9.25 -1.88 -1.30
N TYR A 83 -8.46 -0.98 -0.72
CA TYR A 83 -7.64 -1.27 0.44
C TYR A 83 -8.13 -0.55 1.69
N GLY A 84 -7.92 -1.17 2.84
CA GLY A 84 -8.05 -0.57 4.16
C GLY A 84 -7.27 -1.38 5.18
N GLY A 85 -6.56 -0.72 6.09
CA GLY A 85 -5.73 -1.41 7.07
C GLY A 85 -6.53 -2.27 8.05
N ARG A 86 -7.73 -1.84 8.47
CA ARG A 86 -8.62 -2.66 9.31
C ARG A 86 -9.08 -3.94 8.60
N PRO A 87 -9.64 -3.89 7.37
CA PRO A 87 -9.95 -5.09 6.59
C PRO A 87 -8.74 -6.00 6.35
N GLU A 88 -7.56 -5.44 6.11
CA GLU A 88 -6.33 -6.23 5.93
C GLU A 88 -5.99 -7.03 7.20
N ILE A 89 -6.01 -6.39 8.37
CA ILE A 89 -5.75 -7.05 9.66
C ILE A 89 -6.77 -8.16 9.91
N VAL A 90 -8.06 -7.90 9.67
CA VAL A 90 -9.13 -8.90 9.83
C VAL A 90 -8.89 -10.10 8.88
N ARG A 91 -8.57 -9.85 7.61
CA ARG A 91 -8.25 -10.89 6.64
C ARG A 91 -7.04 -11.74 7.08
N ALA A 92 -5.98 -11.09 7.56
CA ALA A 92 -4.79 -11.76 8.06
C ALA A 92 -5.12 -12.64 9.28
N ALA A 93 -5.90 -12.13 10.24
CA ALA A 93 -6.36 -12.90 11.39
C ALA A 93 -7.24 -14.09 10.97
N GLN A 94 -8.15 -13.91 10.02
CA GLN A 94 -8.98 -15.00 9.48
C GLN A 94 -8.14 -16.09 8.82
N SER A 95 -7.07 -15.72 8.07
CA SER A 95 -6.15 -16.67 7.47
C SER A 95 -5.44 -17.53 8.52
N LEU A 96 -4.96 -16.90 9.60
CA LEU A 96 -4.30 -17.61 10.71
C LEU A 96 -5.29 -18.50 11.48
N ALA A 97 -6.50 -18.01 11.72
CA ALA A 97 -7.54 -18.79 12.38
C ALA A 97 -7.93 -20.04 11.56
N ALA A 98 -8.00 -19.92 10.23
CA ALA A 98 -8.27 -21.06 9.34
C ALA A 98 -7.13 -22.09 9.40
N LYS A 99 -5.88 -21.68 9.43
CA LYS A 99 -4.73 -22.58 9.59
C LYS A 99 -4.76 -23.28 10.96
N ALA A 100 -5.10 -22.54 12.01
CA ALA A 100 -5.22 -23.13 13.34
C ALA A 100 -6.37 -24.16 13.41
N ALA A 101 -7.52 -23.87 12.81
CA ALA A 101 -8.64 -24.81 12.72
C ALA A 101 -8.31 -26.06 11.89
N ALA A 102 -7.43 -25.94 10.88
CA ALA A 102 -6.93 -27.07 10.10
C ALA A 102 -5.81 -27.88 10.81
N GLY A 103 -5.36 -27.43 11.99
CA GLY A 103 -4.26 -28.06 12.71
C GLY A 103 -2.86 -27.81 12.13
N GLU A 104 -2.76 -26.85 11.21
CA GLU A 104 -1.48 -26.47 10.56
C GLU A 104 -0.68 -25.48 11.40
N LEU A 105 -1.32 -24.81 12.36
CA LEU A 105 -0.74 -23.82 13.24
C LEU A 105 -1.40 -23.94 14.63
N LYS A 106 -0.64 -23.78 15.71
CA LYS A 106 -1.20 -23.68 17.05
C LYS A 106 -1.53 -22.23 17.37
N PRO A 107 -2.56 -21.94 18.20
CA PRO A 107 -2.88 -20.58 18.60
C PRO A 107 -1.71 -19.81 19.24
N GLU A 108 -0.86 -20.50 20.01
CA GLU A 108 0.33 -19.94 20.66
C GLU A 108 1.43 -19.55 19.67
N ASP A 109 1.44 -20.08 18.45
CA ASP A 109 2.40 -19.77 17.40
C ASP A 109 1.94 -18.56 16.54
N ILE A 110 0.79 -17.96 16.86
CA ILE A 110 0.33 -16.72 16.22
C ILE A 110 1.10 -15.55 16.85
N THR A 111 2.20 -15.17 16.22
CA THR A 111 3.07 -14.05 16.61
C THR A 111 2.83 -12.82 15.71
N GLU A 112 3.51 -11.70 16.01
CA GLU A 112 3.50 -10.51 15.14
C GLU A 112 4.07 -10.83 13.76
N GLU A 113 5.11 -11.66 13.69
CA GLU A 113 5.71 -12.12 12.44
C GLU A 113 4.74 -13.00 11.64
N ALA A 114 4.04 -13.91 12.33
CA ALA A 114 3.03 -14.74 11.70
C ALA A 114 1.89 -13.91 11.10
N LEU A 115 1.47 -12.85 11.81
CA LEU A 115 0.45 -11.90 11.32
C LEU A 115 1.00 -11.06 10.15
N SER A 116 2.23 -10.53 10.28
CA SER A 116 2.90 -9.76 9.22
C SER A 116 3.05 -10.57 7.93
N ALA A 117 3.32 -11.89 8.05
CA ALA A 117 3.39 -12.80 6.90
C ALA A 117 2.04 -13.01 6.18
N GLN A 118 0.92 -12.60 6.77
CA GLN A 118 -0.40 -12.62 6.13
C GLN A 118 -0.80 -11.25 5.55
N MET A 119 -0.04 -10.19 5.79
CA MET A 119 -0.33 -8.86 5.21
C MET A 119 -0.06 -8.84 3.71
N TYR A 120 -0.66 -7.87 3.00
CA TYR A 120 -0.39 -7.67 1.56
C TYR A 120 1.07 -7.32 1.28
N THR A 121 1.77 -6.79 2.27
CA THR A 121 3.19 -6.39 2.22
C THR A 121 4.14 -7.48 2.71
N ALA A 122 3.68 -8.72 2.85
CA ALA A 122 4.49 -9.83 3.36
C ALA A 122 5.85 -9.92 2.63
N GLY A 123 6.94 -10.02 3.39
CA GLY A 123 8.31 -10.06 2.87
C GLY A 123 8.89 -8.71 2.45
N GLN A 124 8.16 -7.61 2.59
CA GLN A 124 8.66 -6.25 2.40
C GLN A 124 8.95 -5.59 3.75
N LYS A 125 9.82 -4.59 3.75
CA LYS A 125 10.07 -3.75 4.93
C LYS A 125 8.88 -2.82 5.18
N ASP A 126 8.63 -2.52 6.43
CA ASP A 126 7.68 -1.48 6.82
C ASP A 126 8.12 -0.10 6.30
N PRO A 127 7.18 0.80 6.02
CA PRO A 127 7.51 2.13 5.53
C PRO A 127 8.20 2.96 6.61
N ASP A 128 9.27 3.65 6.22
CA ASP A 128 9.99 4.56 7.11
C ASP A 128 9.16 5.79 7.46
N PHE A 129 8.40 6.31 6.50
CA PHE A 129 7.48 7.42 6.72
C PHE A 129 6.28 7.37 5.79
N ILE A 130 5.21 8.01 6.22
CA ILE A 130 4.01 8.27 5.43
C ILE A 130 4.00 9.75 5.07
N LEU A 131 4.03 10.04 3.78
CA LEU A 131 3.86 11.37 3.26
C LEU A 131 2.37 11.69 3.11
N ARG A 132 1.92 12.77 3.75
CA ARG A 132 0.53 13.20 3.73
C ARG A 132 0.40 14.63 3.21
N PRO A 133 0.16 14.82 1.91
CA PRO A 133 -0.18 16.12 1.34
C PRO A 133 -1.55 16.64 1.81
N SER A 134 -1.86 17.89 1.50
CA SER A 134 -3.12 18.58 1.79
C SER A 134 -3.33 18.99 3.26
N GLY A 135 -2.26 19.13 4.05
CA GLY A 135 -2.34 19.54 5.47
C GLY A 135 -3.04 18.55 6.39
N GLU A 136 -3.30 17.34 5.90
CA GLU A 136 -4.03 16.32 6.64
C GLU A 136 -3.10 15.52 7.56
N LYS A 137 -3.52 15.32 8.83
CA LYS A 137 -2.71 14.71 9.91
C LYS A 137 -3.22 13.35 10.37
N ARG A 138 -3.80 12.58 9.46
CA ARG A 138 -4.40 11.27 9.79
C ARG A 138 -4.00 10.20 8.77
N LEU A 139 -3.93 8.94 9.20
CA LEU A 139 -3.60 7.80 8.34
C LEU A 139 -4.75 7.38 7.42
N SER A 140 -5.99 7.72 7.75
CA SER A 140 -7.19 7.36 6.98
C SER A 140 -7.26 5.88 6.65
N ASN A 141 -7.02 5.02 7.63
CA ASN A 141 -7.04 3.56 7.49
C ASN A 141 -5.96 3.01 6.53
N PHE A 142 -4.88 3.75 6.28
CA PHE A 142 -3.78 3.34 5.43
C PHE A 142 -2.68 2.67 6.24
N MET A 143 -2.32 1.43 5.88
CA MET A 143 -1.17 0.66 6.39
C MET A 143 -1.06 0.67 7.94
N LEU A 144 -2.16 0.44 8.65
CA LEU A 144 -2.22 0.60 10.11
C LEU A 144 -1.24 -0.31 10.86
N TRP A 145 -1.04 -1.53 10.39
CA TRP A 145 -0.09 -2.47 10.96
C TRP A 145 1.35 -2.06 10.66
N GLN A 146 1.64 -1.84 9.39
CA GLN A 146 2.98 -1.56 8.91
C GLN A 146 3.49 -0.18 9.30
N ALA A 147 2.58 0.78 9.56
CA ALA A 147 2.93 2.16 9.92
C ALA A 147 3.18 2.36 11.42
N ALA A 148 3.22 1.29 12.22
CA ALA A 148 3.34 1.38 13.67
C ALA A 148 4.52 2.25 14.16
N TYR A 149 5.62 2.25 13.41
CA TYR A 149 6.81 3.05 13.68
C TYR A 149 7.18 4.03 12.56
N SER A 150 6.27 4.26 11.61
CA SER A 150 6.49 5.23 10.54
C SER A 150 6.36 6.66 11.04
N GLU A 151 7.23 7.54 10.56
CA GLU A 151 7.05 8.98 10.75
C GLU A 151 5.91 9.50 9.87
N LEU A 152 5.10 10.43 10.36
CA LEU A 152 4.13 11.13 9.54
C LEU A 152 4.72 12.47 9.09
N VAL A 153 4.95 12.60 7.80
CA VAL A 153 5.42 13.85 7.16
C VAL A 153 4.23 14.49 6.46
N GLU A 154 3.79 15.61 6.98
CA GLU A 154 2.67 16.37 6.43
C GLU A 154 3.16 17.54 5.60
N MET A 155 2.42 17.87 4.54
CA MET A 155 2.69 19.01 3.66
C MET A 155 1.38 19.68 3.25
N ASP A 156 1.38 20.99 3.13
CA ASP A 156 0.19 21.76 2.75
C ASP A 156 -0.13 21.69 1.24
N VAL A 157 0.83 21.24 0.42
CA VAL A 157 0.67 21.10 -1.03
C VAL A 157 -0.43 20.10 -1.38
N LEU A 158 -1.28 20.42 -2.35
CA LEU A 158 -2.30 19.49 -2.87
C LEU A 158 -1.67 18.51 -3.87
N TRP A 159 -2.23 17.29 -3.97
CA TRP A 159 -1.72 16.28 -4.89
C TRP A 159 -1.55 16.75 -6.35
N PRO A 160 -2.47 17.54 -6.95
CA PRO A 160 -2.30 18.04 -8.31
C PRO A 160 -1.09 18.97 -8.50
N ASP A 161 -0.67 19.65 -7.41
CA ASP A 161 0.42 20.62 -7.41
C ASP A 161 1.73 20.01 -6.86
N PHE A 162 1.70 18.74 -6.44
CA PHE A 162 2.84 18.05 -5.84
C PHE A 162 3.96 17.82 -6.86
N THR A 163 5.15 18.30 -6.54
CA THR A 163 6.31 18.29 -7.40
C THR A 163 7.42 17.36 -6.89
N ARG A 164 8.48 17.23 -7.66
CA ARG A 164 9.70 16.54 -7.24
C ARG A 164 10.36 17.24 -6.06
N ASP A 165 10.38 18.57 -6.06
CA ASP A 165 11.01 19.36 -4.99
C ASP A 165 10.27 19.15 -3.66
N ASP A 166 8.95 18.96 -3.70
CA ASP A 166 8.16 18.61 -2.51
C ASP A 166 8.54 17.23 -1.97
N LEU A 167 8.75 16.24 -2.86
CA LEU A 167 9.22 14.92 -2.45
C LEU A 167 10.61 14.99 -1.81
N ASP A 168 11.53 15.73 -2.43
CA ASP A 168 12.88 15.93 -1.91
C ASP A 168 12.82 16.64 -0.54
N ALA A 169 11.96 17.64 -0.37
CA ALA A 169 11.73 18.31 0.91
C ALA A 169 11.18 17.36 1.99
N ALA A 170 10.24 16.48 1.63
CA ALA A 170 9.70 15.48 2.55
C ALA A 170 10.77 14.47 3.01
N ILE A 171 11.63 14.01 2.10
CA ILE A 171 12.75 13.13 2.42
C ILE A 171 13.76 13.84 3.32
N MET A 172 14.06 15.10 3.06
CA MET A 172 14.96 15.90 3.91
C MET A 172 14.37 16.11 5.30
N GLU A 173 13.08 16.38 5.42
CA GLU A 173 12.38 16.50 6.71
C GLU A 173 12.44 15.18 7.49
N PHE A 174 12.15 14.06 6.84
CA PHE A 174 12.30 12.74 7.46
C PHE A 174 13.73 12.51 7.98
N ASN A 175 14.75 12.81 7.18
CA ASN A 175 16.16 12.61 7.55
C ASN A 175 16.63 13.48 8.73
N ARG A 176 15.93 14.60 9.02
CA ARG A 176 16.23 15.46 10.17
C ARG A 176 15.68 14.90 11.48
N ARG A 177 14.72 13.97 11.41
CA ARG A 177 14.05 13.41 12.59
C ARG A 177 14.92 12.36 13.25
N SER A 178 15.00 12.40 14.58
CA SER A 178 15.67 11.36 15.38
C SER A 178 14.66 10.27 15.73
N ARG A 179 14.81 9.10 15.12
CA ARG A 179 13.94 7.94 15.38
C ARG A 179 14.41 7.22 16.65
N ARG A 180 13.57 7.16 17.67
CA ARG A 180 13.93 6.55 18.96
C ARG A 180 13.37 5.13 19.15
N PHE A 181 12.43 4.68 18.33
CA PHE A 181 11.80 3.33 18.38
C PHE A 181 11.43 2.87 19.82
N GLY A 182 10.97 3.80 20.67
CA GLY A 182 10.65 3.52 22.06
C GLY A 182 11.88 3.35 23.00
N GLY A 183 13.10 3.56 22.50
CA GLY A 183 14.33 3.59 23.27
C GLY A 183 14.71 5.00 23.76
N LEU A 184 15.66 5.08 24.74
CA LEU A 184 16.21 6.36 25.22
C LEU A 184 17.15 6.99 24.20
#